data_5f05196f50bb7621dc540c4a309bb984
#
_entry.id   5f05196f50bb7621dc540c4a309bb984
#
_cell.length_a   1.000
_cell.length_b   1.000
_cell.length_c   1.000
_cell.angle_alpha   90.00
_cell.angle_beta   90.00
_cell.angle_gamma   90.00
#
_symmetry.space_group_name_H-M   'P 1'
#
loop_
_entity.id
_entity.type
_entity.pdbx_description
1 polymer ?
#
loop_
_entity_poly.entity_id
_entity_poly.type
_entity_poly.pdbx_seq_one_letter_code
_entity_poly.pdbx_strand_id
1 'polypeptide(L)'
;MFRSTLGLCAVFALAAPAASANDANLKDILSTPPGVERKAPVSSVPIKLRAGKLFIDASANGQKRQFIFDTGSPSILTRRFADTLGLAHVGQNTGRDAHGAPVTMDIAILDSLSIGDVEFRKVPVLIFDDSELPLGPCIFDGGVIGSEIFPGNAWQIDMEEGRLSIAQDAAALGVKRPFLRTRLYDFGYPHAPIVDYKAGTITDKALFDTGSSAEISLFAGVYDNPSVRANIPPHTIRTGRGSQGISAGGAGTVTDLAYFDLSKIELGAKEINNLQGLKRDVPPTLLGAGLLGSYVISMDYTKGELILEKRQKAEPADTHPGYAVTLGEDHASVTQLFHGSEAEAAGLQLGDQVIELQGKSLRVTSDADRCEKANWLFDTFDAREPAKIVVLRNGAAQTIEIPATQ
;
A
#
# COMPACT_ATOMS: atom_id res chain seq x y z
N MET A 1 11.75 -3.25 9.40
CA MET A 1 10.96 -4.51 9.50
C MET A 1 9.64 -4.30 8.80
N PHE A 2 9.55 -4.68 7.53
CA PHE A 2 8.27 -4.73 6.83
C PHE A 2 7.58 -6.04 7.20
N ARG A 3 6.66 -5.99 8.15
CA ARG A 3 5.87 -7.17 8.53
C ARG A 3 4.83 -7.44 7.45
N SER A 4 4.77 -8.68 6.98
CA SER A 4 3.80 -9.18 6.01
C SER A 4 2.39 -9.10 6.60
N THR A 5 1.69 -7.99 6.36
CA THR A 5 0.30 -7.83 6.79
C THR A 5 -0.46 -6.96 5.81
N LEU A 6 -1.57 -7.46 5.34
CA LEU A 6 -2.68 -6.81 4.63
C LEU A 6 -2.28 -5.78 3.54
N GLY A 7 -2.29 -6.23 2.30
CA GLY A 7 -2.26 -5.33 1.15
C GLY A 7 -3.53 -4.49 1.08
N LEU A 8 -3.51 -3.27 1.61
CA LEU A 8 -4.51 -2.26 1.33
C LEU A 8 -3.96 -1.41 0.18
N CYS A 9 -4.11 -1.89 -1.06
CA CYS A 9 -3.74 -1.14 -2.25
C CYS A 9 -5.02 -0.58 -2.88
N ALA A 10 -5.13 0.73 -3.03
CA ALA A 10 -6.14 1.38 -3.84
C ALA A 10 -5.50 1.86 -5.14
N VAL A 11 -5.52 1.05 -6.19
CA VAL A 11 -5.17 1.49 -7.53
C VAL A 11 -6.44 1.91 -8.25
N PHE A 12 -6.63 3.20 -8.50
CA PHE A 12 -7.76 3.71 -9.25
C PHE A 12 -7.40 3.86 -10.73
N ALA A 13 -7.88 2.93 -11.56
CA ALA A 13 -7.90 3.12 -13.01
C ALA A 13 -9.21 3.81 -13.40
N LEU A 14 -9.12 5.02 -13.98
CA LEU A 14 -10.28 5.75 -14.50
C LEU A 14 -10.89 5.00 -15.69
N ALA A 15 -12.12 4.50 -15.54
CA ALA A 15 -12.96 4.11 -16.68
C ALA A 15 -13.71 5.38 -17.14
N ALA A 16 -13.57 5.76 -18.41
CA ALA A 16 -14.26 6.94 -18.96
C ALA A 16 -15.74 6.63 -19.20
N PRO A 17 -16.69 7.31 -18.52
CA PRO A 17 -18.10 7.29 -18.88
C PRO A 17 -18.41 8.32 -19.99
N ALA A 18 -19.57 8.20 -20.63
CA ALA A 18 -20.07 9.16 -21.62
C ALA A 18 -20.36 10.52 -20.91
N ALA A 19 -19.76 11.60 -21.41
CA ALA A 19 -19.72 12.90 -20.75
C ALA A 19 -21.05 13.66 -20.78
N SER A 20 -21.50 14.10 -19.59
CA SER A 20 -22.51 15.16 -19.41
C SER A 20 -21.82 16.51 -19.14
N ALA A 21 -22.57 17.63 -19.16
CA ALA A 21 -21.99 18.96 -18.86
C ALA A 21 -21.39 19.06 -17.44
N ASN A 22 -21.86 18.27 -16.47
CA ASN A 22 -21.27 18.12 -15.14
C ASN A 22 -19.94 17.38 -15.18
N ASP A 23 -19.77 16.44 -16.12
CA ASP A 23 -18.55 15.65 -16.24
C ASP A 23 -17.36 16.46 -16.77
N ALA A 24 -17.61 17.46 -17.65
CA ALA A 24 -16.57 18.35 -18.14
C ALA A 24 -15.99 19.22 -17.00
N ASN A 25 -16.84 19.78 -16.13
CA ASN A 25 -16.40 20.55 -14.97
C ASN A 25 -15.64 19.69 -13.96
N LEU A 26 -16.07 18.45 -13.75
CA LEU A 26 -15.40 17.51 -12.86
C LEU A 26 -14.02 17.10 -13.37
N LYS A 27 -13.89 16.85 -14.68
CA LYS A 27 -12.61 16.55 -15.31
C LYS A 27 -11.63 17.72 -15.15
N ASP A 28 -12.08 18.95 -15.31
CA ASP A 28 -11.26 20.15 -15.14
C ASP A 28 -10.80 20.29 -13.68
N ILE A 29 -11.68 20.04 -12.72
CA ILE A 29 -11.35 20.04 -11.28
C ILE A 29 -10.25 19.01 -10.97
N LEU A 30 -10.42 17.76 -11.42
CA LEU A 30 -9.49 16.68 -11.15
C LEU A 30 -8.15 16.85 -11.89
N SER A 31 -8.15 17.48 -13.07
CA SER A 31 -6.93 17.67 -13.87
C SER A 31 -6.12 18.92 -13.51
N THR A 32 -6.66 19.80 -12.66
CA THR A 32 -5.97 21.02 -12.23
C THR A 32 -5.10 20.68 -11.00
N PRO A 33 -3.75 20.72 -11.10
CA PRO A 33 -2.89 20.47 -9.94
C PRO A 33 -3.16 21.48 -8.82
N PRO A 34 -3.14 21.05 -7.55
CA PRO A 34 -3.28 21.94 -6.41
C PRO A 34 -2.24 23.05 -6.39
N GLY A 35 -2.62 24.25 -5.94
CA GLY A 35 -1.66 25.33 -5.67
C GLY A 35 -0.70 24.92 -4.56
N VAL A 36 0.58 25.34 -4.63
CA VAL A 36 1.61 24.93 -3.65
C VAL A 36 2.25 26.18 -3.03
N GLU A 37 2.18 26.28 -1.71
CA GLU A 37 2.86 27.31 -0.91
C GLU A 37 3.88 26.66 0.01
N ARG A 38 5.15 27.15 0.00
CA ARG A 38 6.24 26.61 0.84
C ARG A 38 6.74 27.69 1.78
N LYS A 39 6.87 27.34 3.07
CA LYS A 39 7.45 28.22 4.10
C LYS A 39 8.95 27.98 4.28
N ALA A 40 9.48 26.86 3.77
CA ALA A 40 10.89 26.48 3.82
C ALA A 40 11.32 25.83 2.50
N PRO A 41 12.61 25.87 2.14
CA PRO A 41 13.16 25.22 0.95
C PRO A 41 12.94 23.70 0.95
N VAL A 42 13.03 23.07 2.12
CA VAL A 42 12.75 21.66 2.36
C VAL A 42 11.86 21.58 3.60
N SER A 43 10.79 20.82 3.49
CA SER A 43 9.92 20.46 4.59
C SER A 43 10.01 18.97 4.84
N SER A 44 10.11 18.55 6.09
CA SER A 44 10.18 17.13 6.45
C SER A 44 9.23 16.81 7.60
N VAL A 45 8.55 15.66 7.48
CA VAL A 45 7.68 15.13 8.53
C VAL A 45 8.08 13.69 8.86
N PRO A 46 7.93 13.26 10.12
CA PRO A 46 8.20 11.87 10.51
C PRO A 46 7.27 10.90 9.78
N ILE A 47 7.82 9.74 9.37
CA ILE A 47 7.06 8.59 8.91
C ILE A 47 6.98 7.57 10.04
N LYS A 48 5.80 7.02 10.27
CA LYS A 48 5.57 5.86 11.12
C LYS A 48 5.18 4.68 10.25
N LEU A 49 5.92 3.57 10.36
CA LEU A 49 5.53 2.33 9.69
C LEU A 49 4.62 1.54 10.63
N ARG A 50 3.41 1.23 10.15
CA ARG A 50 2.41 0.44 10.88
C ARG A 50 1.61 -0.38 9.90
N ALA A 51 1.34 -1.64 10.22
CA ALA A 51 0.58 -2.54 9.33
C ALA A 51 1.11 -2.57 7.88
N GLY A 52 2.43 -2.41 7.67
CA GLY A 52 3.04 -2.34 6.33
C GLY A 52 2.74 -1.06 5.55
N LYS A 53 2.17 -0.01 6.19
CA LYS A 53 1.81 1.27 5.58
C LYS A 53 2.62 2.41 6.18
N LEU A 54 2.88 3.43 5.35
CA LEU A 54 3.54 4.65 5.78
C LEU A 54 2.50 5.63 6.31
N PHE A 55 2.63 6.03 7.57
CA PHE A 55 1.76 7.03 8.19
C PHE A 55 2.50 8.33 8.41
N ILE A 56 1.85 9.44 8.10
CA ILE A 56 2.32 10.80 8.35
C ILE A 56 1.25 11.62 9.06
N ASP A 57 1.67 12.62 9.81
CA ASP A 57 0.77 13.65 10.34
C ASP A 57 0.61 14.76 9.31
N ALA A 58 -0.62 15.14 9.01
CA ALA A 58 -0.96 16.25 8.13
C ALA A 58 -2.20 17.01 8.64
N SER A 59 -2.47 18.18 8.07
CA SER A 59 -3.60 19.01 8.46
C SER A 59 -4.48 19.33 7.25
N ALA A 60 -5.74 18.92 7.28
CA ALA A 60 -6.74 19.23 6.27
C ALA A 60 -7.68 20.33 6.80
N ASN A 61 -7.79 21.45 6.09
CA ASN A 61 -8.51 22.64 6.50
C ASN A 61 -8.23 23.05 7.98
N GLY A 62 -6.96 22.97 8.39
CA GLY A 62 -6.52 23.32 9.74
C GLY A 62 -6.72 22.22 10.81
N GLN A 63 -7.38 21.11 10.50
CA GLN A 63 -7.56 20.00 11.43
C GLN A 63 -6.50 18.93 11.22
N LYS A 64 -5.65 18.70 12.24
CA LYS A 64 -4.58 17.72 12.21
C LYS A 64 -5.14 16.30 12.39
N ARG A 65 -4.68 15.36 11.52
CA ARG A 65 -4.96 13.93 11.57
C ARG A 65 -3.73 13.14 11.12
N GLN A 66 -3.74 11.84 11.40
CA GLN A 66 -2.81 10.90 10.83
C GLN A 66 -3.38 10.35 9.51
N PHE A 67 -2.54 10.25 8.49
CA PHE A 67 -2.91 9.77 7.16
C PHE A 67 -1.95 8.66 6.71
N ILE A 68 -2.46 7.74 5.93
CA ILE A 68 -1.61 6.84 5.13
C ILE A 68 -1.05 7.65 3.96
N PHE A 69 0.25 7.57 3.73
CA PHE A 69 0.90 8.13 2.55
C PHE A 69 1.01 7.04 1.48
N ASP A 70 0.21 7.15 0.43
CA ASP A 70 0.03 6.13 -0.59
C ASP A 70 0.22 6.73 -1.98
N THR A 71 1.36 6.41 -2.62
CA THR A 71 1.72 6.96 -3.93
C THR A 71 0.91 6.35 -5.08
N GLY A 72 0.27 5.21 -4.86
CA GLY A 72 -0.58 4.53 -5.84
C GLY A 72 -2.06 4.93 -5.80
N SER A 73 -2.44 5.83 -4.89
CA SER A 73 -3.82 6.24 -4.64
C SER A 73 -4.04 7.74 -4.89
N PRO A 74 -5.25 8.20 -5.24
CA PRO A 74 -5.65 9.58 -4.99
C PRO A 74 -5.80 9.84 -3.49
N SER A 75 -5.85 11.12 -3.06
CA SER A 75 -6.20 11.46 -1.68
C SER A 75 -7.64 11.11 -1.37
N ILE A 76 -7.82 10.44 -0.23
CA ILE A 76 -9.11 9.96 0.25
C ILE A 76 -9.29 10.40 1.70
N LEU A 77 -10.40 11.03 2.02
CA LEU A 77 -10.79 11.29 3.40
C LEU A 77 -11.80 10.24 3.87
N THR A 78 -11.71 9.86 5.16
CA THR A 78 -12.82 9.12 5.76
C THR A 78 -14.06 9.97 5.80
N ARG A 79 -15.25 9.38 5.60
CA ARG A 79 -16.52 10.12 5.65
C ARG A 79 -16.68 10.86 6.97
N ARG A 80 -16.42 10.19 8.09
CA ARG A 80 -16.50 10.80 9.42
C ARG A 80 -15.61 12.04 9.56
N PHE A 81 -14.41 12.05 8.96
CA PHE A 81 -13.55 13.22 8.98
C PHE A 81 -14.03 14.31 8.01
N ALA A 82 -14.40 13.94 6.80
CA ALA A 82 -14.97 14.88 5.82
C ALA A 82 -16.20 15.62 6.36
N ASP A 83 -17.07 14.93 7.10
CA ASP A 83 -18.26 15.52 7.74
C ASP A 83 -17.86 16.58 8.80
N THR A 84 -16.78 16.35 9.58
CA THR A 84 -16.28 17.36 10.53
C THR A 84 -15.74 18.61 9.86
N LEU A 85 -15.29 18.49 8.60
CA LEU A 85 -14.78 19.60 7.80
C LEU A 85 -15.91 20.36 7.05
N GLY A 86 -17.13 19.82 7.04
CA GLY A 86 -18.27 20.42 6.35
C GLY A 86 -18.07 20.52 4.83
N LEU A 87 -17.40 19.56 4.21
CA LEU A 87 -17.07 19.61 2.79
C LEU A 87 -18.32 19.43 1.92
N ALA A 88 -18.46 20.32 0.93
CA ALA A 88 -19.49 20.18 -0.09
C ALA A 88 -19.09 19.15 -1.13
N HIS A 89 -20.00 18.26 -1.49
CA HIS A 89 -19.80 17.30 -2.57
C HIS A 89 -19.89 18.03 -3.92
N VAL A 90 -18.93 17.77 -4.81
CA VAL A 90 -18.87 18.38 -6.15
C VAL A 90 -19.15 17.37 -7.27
N GLY A 91 -19.23 16.08 -6.95
CA GLY A 91 -19.51 15.00 -7.88
C GLY A 91 -19.19 13.64 -7.30
N GLN A 92 -19.14 12.63 -8.16
CA GLN A 92 -18.74 11.26 -7.83
C GLN A 92 -17.72 10.75 -8.83
N ASN A 93 -16.82 9.88 -8.38
CA ASN A 93 -15.89 9.16 -9.21
C ASN A 93 -16.04 7.65 -8.97
N THR A 94 -16.10 6.87 -10.05
CA THR A 94 -16.05 5.41 -10.00
C THR A 94 -14.69 4.96 -10.52
N GLY A 95 -13.88 4.42 -9.63
CA GLY A 95 -12.59 3.80 -9.93
C GLY A 95 -12.63 2.30 -9.73
N ARG A 96 -11.44 1.69 -9.74
CA ARG A 96 -11.24 0.30 -9.35
C ARG A 96 -10.26 0.25 -8.19
N ASP A 97 -10.56 -0.60 -7.24
CA ASP A 97 -9.67 -0.86 -6.11
C ASP A 97 -8.48 -1.75 -6.50
N ALA A 98 -7.65 -2.11 -5.53
CA ALA A 98 -6.47 -2.96 -5.74
C ALA A 98 -6.80 -4.38 -6.25
N HIS A 99 -8.03 -4.84 -6.07
CA HIS A 99 -8.53 -6.14 -6.54
C HIS A 99 -9.30 -6.03 -7.85
N GLY A 100 -9.43 -4.82 -8.42
CA GLY A 100 -10.16 -4.57 -9.65
C GLY A 100 -11.67 -4.41 -9.45
N ALA A 101 -12.17 -4.42 -8.22
CA ALA A 101 -13.58 -4.17 -7.93
C ALA A 101 -13.95 -2.69 -8.16
N PRO A 102 -15.11 -2.39 -8.75
CA PRO A 102 -15.54 -1.01 -8.91
C PRO A 102 -15.90 -0.40 -7.55
N VAL A 103 -15.41 0.81 -7.28
CA VAL A 103 -15.73 1.58 -6.08
C VAL A 103 -16.12 2.98 -6.49
N THR A 104 -17.30 3.43 -6.05
CA THR A 104 -17.78 4.79 -6.28
C THR A 104 -17.62 5.60 -5.01
N MET A 105 -16.96 6.75 -5.11
CA MET A 105 -16.73 7.67 -4.01
C MET A 105 -17.22 9.07 -4.37
N ASP A 106 -17.70 9.80 -3.39
CA ASP A 106 -18.01 11.23 -3.53
C ASP A 106 -16.69 12.00 -3.69
N ILE A 107 -16.74 13.13 -4.40
CA ILE A 107 -15.63 14.06 -4.58
C ILE A 107 -15.92 15.35 -3.81
N ALA A 108 -14.93 15.86 -3.11
CA ALA A 108 -14.94 17.18 -2.50
C ALA A 108 -13.62 17.91 -2.78
N ILE A 109 -13.58 19.20 -2.47
CA ILE A 109 -12.39 20.03 -2.58
C ILE A 109 -11.98 20.52 -1.20
N LEU A 110 -10.78 20.12 -0.76
CA LEU A 110 -10.14 20.73 0.41
C LEU A 110 -9.64 22.13 0.06
N ASP A 111 -9.90 23.11 0.90
CA ASP A 111 -9.31 24.44 0.74
C ASP A 111 -7.81 24.40 0.98
N SER A 112 -7.36 23.60 1.97
CA SER A 112 -5.96 23.43 2.27
C SER A 112 -5.63 22.04 2.81
N LEU A 113 -4.47 21.52 2.41
CA LEU A 113 -3.82 20.35 2.98
C LEU A 113 -2.38 20.72 3.31
N SER A 114 -1.98 20.66 4.58
CA SER A 114 -0.62 21.02 5.00
C SER A 114 0.16 19.79 5.46
N ILE A 115 1.37 19.63 4.93
CA ILE A 115 2.34 18.60 5.33
C ILE A 115 3.62 19.33 5.74
N GLY A 116 3.88 19.39 7.05
CA GLY A 116 4.95 20.22 7.58
C GLY A 116 4.80 21.70 7.18
N ASP A 117 5.83 22.24 6.51
CA ASP A 117 5.87 23.63 6.04
C ASP A 117 5.37 23.83 4.61
N VAL A 118 4.76 22.80 4.00
CA VAL A 118 4.15 22.90 2.67
C VAL A 118 2.65 22.86 2.79
N GLU A 119 1.97 23.81 2.14
CA GLU A 119 0.53 23.88 2.05
C GLU A 119 0.09 23.73 0.59
N PHE A 120 -0.83 22.79 0.36
CA PHE A 120 -1.48 22.55 -0.92
C PHE A 120 -2.87 23.17 -0.87
N ARG A 121 -3.25 23.92 -1.92
CA ARG A 121 -4.52 24.63 -2.02
C ARG A 121 -5.43 23.99 -3.05
N LYS A 122 -6.73 23.92 -2.72
CA LYS A 122 -7.76 23.39 -3.62
C LYS A 122 -7.47 21.95 -4.05
N VAL A 123 -7.25 21.10 -3.06
CA VAL A 123 -6.93 19.67 -3.26
C VAL A 123 -8.22 18.89 -3.50
N PRO A 124 -8.42 18.27 -4.68
CA PRO A 124 -9.52 17.35 -4.87
C PRO A 124 -9.29 16.09 -4.01
N VAL A 125 -10.33 15.64 -3.31
CA VAL A 125 -10.28 14.45 -2.47
C VAL A 125 -11.50 13.59 -2.73
N LEU A 126 -11.30 12.28 -2.63
CA LEU A 126 -12.38 11.32 -2.59
C LEU A 126 -12.85 11.13 -1.13
N ILE A 127 -14.12 10.81 -0.95
CA ILE A 127 -14.70 10.53 0.38
C ILE A 127 -15.10 9.07 0.42
N PHE A 128 -14.52 8.34 1.37
CA PHE A 128 -14.72 6.91 1.56
C PHE A 128 -15.40 6.63 2.90
N ASP A 129 -16.42 5.77 2.88
CA ASP A 129 -17.05 5.30 4.11
C ASP A 129 -16.25 4.13 4.68
N ASP A 130 -15.32 4.43 5.58
CA ASP A 130 -14.45 3.46 6.20
C ASP A 130 -15.18 2.54 7.19
N SER A 131 -16.43 2.83 7.56
CA SER A 131 -17.28 1.96 8.39
C SER A 131 -17.73 0.70 7.65
N GLU A 132 -17.68 0.70 6.32
CA GLU A 132 -17.95 -0.49 5.50
C GLU A 132 -16.85 -1.55 5.60
N LEU A 133 -15.67 -1.19 6.12
CA LEU A 133 -14.57 -2.12 6.36
C LEU A 133 -14.45 -2.47 7.84
N PRO A 134 -14.36 -3.76 8.22
CA PRO A 134 -14.28 -4.18 9.62
C PRO A 134 -13.16 -3.51 10.41
N LEU A 135 -12.02 -3.22 9.75
CA LEU A 135 -10.85 -2.56 10.35
C LEU A 135 -10.69 -1.10 9.91
N GLY A 136 -11.59 -0.57 9.09
CA GLY A 136 -11.52 0.80 8.60
C GLY A 136 -11.35 1.82 9.73
N PRO A 137 -12.24 1.86 10.72
CA PRO A 137 -12.14 2.79 11.85
C PRO A 137 -10.87 2.62 12.70
N CYS A 138 -10.21 1.46 12.64
CA CYS A 138 -8.98 1.17 13.38
C CYS A 138 -7.71 1.63 12.65
N ILE A 139 -7.77 1.71 11.34
CA ILE A 139 -6.62 2.00 10.47
C ILE A 139 -6.64 3.46 10.02
N PHE A 140 -7.81 3.94 9.58
CA PHE A 140 -7.95 5.28 9.03
C PHE A 140 -8.37 6.29 10.11
N ASP A 141 -7.54 7.33 10.33
CA ASP A 141 -7.92 8.50 11.12
C ASP A 141 -8.41 9.61 10.17
N GLY A 142 -7.51 10.27 9.44
CA GLY A 142 -7.86 11.25 8.42
C GLY A 142 -8.22 10.61 7.08
N GLY A 143 -7.55 9.54 6.73
CA GLY A 143 -7.68 8.84 5.45
C GLY A 143 -6.33 8.56 4.79
N VAL A 144 -6.24 8.84 3.49
CA VAL A 144 -5.07 8.61 2.64
C VAL A 144 -4.65 9.93 1.99
N ILE A 145 -3.36 10.23 1.97
CA ILE A 145 -2.75 11.27 1.13
C ILE A 145 -2.14 10.59 -0.09
N GLY A 146 -2.63 10.96 -1.24
CA GLY A 146 -2.30 10.36 -2.53
C GLY A 146 -1.48 11.25 -3.44
N SER A 147 -1.45 10.88 -4.70
CA SER A 147 -0.49 11.38 -5.67
C SER A 147 -0.91 12.68 -6.40
N GLU A 148 -2.14 13.16 -6.25
CA GLU A 148 -2.59 14.38 -6.91
C GLU A 148 -1.86 15.65 -6.45
N ILE A 149 -1.20 15.60 -5.29
CA ILE A 149 -0.39 16.71 -4.75
C ILE A 149 1.08 16.65 -5.17
N PHE A 150 1.49 15.63 -5.94
CA PHE A 150 2.90 15.42 -6.29
C PHE A 150 3.45 16.40 -7.35
N PRO A 151 2.68 16.82 -8.36
CA PRO A 151 3.17 17.73 -9.40
C PRO A 151 3.78 19.00 -8.82
N GLY A 152 4.82 19.52 -9.52
CA GLY A 152 5.52 20.75 -9.12
C GLY A 152 6.41 20.62 -7.87
N ASN A 153 6.64 19.42 -7.38
CA ASN A 153 7.46 19.12 -6.21
C ASN A 153 8.39 17.94 -6.46
N ALA A 154 9.42 17.83 -5.60
CA ALA A 154 10.15 16.60 -5.39
C ALA A 154 9.85 16.05 -3.99
N TRP A 155 9.66 14.74 -3.92
CA TRP A 155 9.30 13.99 -2.72
C TRP A 155 10.37 12.97 -2.43
N GLN A 156 10.78 12.82 -1.19
CA GLN A 156 11.75 11.81 -0.78
C GLN A 156 11.22 11.03 0.41
N ILE A 157 11.23 9.70 0.28
CA ILE A 157 10.90 8.76 1.34
C ILE A 157 12.20 8.14 1.82
N ASP A 158 12.58 8.46 3.04
CA ASP A 158 13.81 8.01 3.69
C ASP A 158 13.45 7.25 4.96
N MET A 159 13.41 5.92 4.86
CA MET A 159 13.12 5.05 6.00
C MET A 159 14.33 4.83 6.92
N GLU A 160 15.54 5.20 6.49
CA GLU A 160 16.72 5.19 7.35
C GLU A 160 16.66 6.32 8.38
N GLU A 161 16.19 7.50 7.94
CA GLU A 161 15.97 8.67 8.79
C GLU A 161 14.52 8.75 9.32
N GLY A 162 13.63 7.86 8.84
CA GLY A 162 12.22 7.81 9.25
C GLY A 162 11.43 9.07 8.87
N ARG A 163 11.65 9.63 7.68
CA ARG A 163 11.02 10.90 7.27
C ARG A 163 10.57 10.93 5.81
N LEU A 164 9.49 11.66 5.56
CA LEU A 164 9.05 12.15 4.25
C LEU A 164 9.50 13.60 4.11
N SER A 165 10.21 13.90 3.02
CA SER A 165 10.67 15.25 2.71
C SER A 165 10.08 15.76 1.40
N ILE A 166 9.74 17.05 1.35
CA ILE A 166 9.16 17.74 0.21
C ILE A 166 10.02 18.97 -0.09
N ALA A 167 10.39 19.15 -1.36
CA ALA A 167 11.13 20.31 -1.81
C ALA A 167 10.72 20.72 -3.23
N GLN A 168 11.31 21.79 -3.74
CA GLN A 168 11.06 22.24 -5.09
C GLN A 168 11.59 21.24 -6.13
N ASP A 169 12.76 20.64 -5.90
CA ASP A 169 13.38 19.64 -6.77
C ASP A 169 14.26 18.67 -5.96
N ALA A 170 14.73 17.59 -6.59
CA ALA A 170 15.58 16.61 -5.96
C ALA A 170 16.96 17.16 -5.51
N ALA A 171 17.46 18.22 -6.11
CA ALA A 171 18.71 18.83 -5.69
C ALA A 171 18.56 19.50 -4.31
N ALA A 172 17.42 20.15 -4.07
CA ALA A 172 17.09 20.74 -2.76
C ALA A 172 16.92 19.65 -1.69
N LEU A 173 16.46 18.44 -2.03
CA LEU A 173 16.39 17.29 -1.13
C LEU A 173 17.78 16.73 -0.75
N GLY A 174 18.84 17.21 -1.38
CA GLY A 174 20.19 16.77 -1.08
C GLY A 174 20.58 15.43 -1.72
N VAL A 175 19.90 14.98 -2.76
CA VAL A 175 20.24 13.80 -3.54
C VAL A 175 21.64 13.94 -4.13
N LYS A 176 22.60 13.14 -3.64
CA LYS A 176 24.03 13.30 -3.98
C LYS A 176 24.60 12.13 -4.78
N ARG A 177 24.18 10.92 -4.47
CA ARG A 177 24.78 9.68 -4.99
C ARG A 177 23.70 8.70 -5.46
N PRO A 178 22.95 9.06 -6.51
CA PRO A 178 21.93 8.16 -7.01
C PRO A 178 22.57 6.86 -7.50
N PHE A 179 22.06 5.72 -7.01
CA PHE A 179 22.34 4.42 -7.58
C PHE A 179 21.70 4.31 -8.96
N LEU A 180 20.51 4.92 -9.10
CA LEU A 180 19.68 4.86 -10.29
C LEU A 180 18.90 6.16 -10.45
N ARG A 181 18.78 6.62 -11.70
CA ARG A 181 17.75 7.57 -12.16
C ARG A 181 17.00 6.94 -13.31
N THR A 182 15.69 7.04 -13.31
CA THR A 182 14.84 6.61 -14.41
C THR A 182 13.74 7.63 -14.65
N ARG A 183 13.17 7.60 -15.84
CA ARG A 183 12.06 8.46 -16.20
C ARG A 183 10.84 8.13 -15.36
N LEU A 184 10.22 9.16 -14.78
CA LEU A 184 8.92 9.14 -14.14
C LEU A 184 7.92 9.72 -15.11
N TYR A 185 6.85 9.00 -15.40
CA TYR A 185 5.75 9.43 -16.24
C TYR A 185 4.62 9.93 -15.35
N ASP A 186 4.07 11.07 -15.74
CA ASP A 186 2.83 11.62 -15.21
C ASP A 186 1.78 11.59 -16.31
N PHE A 187 0.74 10.78 -16.15
CA PHE A 187 -0.36 10.65 -17.10
C PHE A 187 -1.59 11.50 -16.72
N GLY A 188 -1.42 12.45 -15.83
CA GLY A 188 -2.50 13.23 -15.26
C GLY A 188 -3.13 12.59 -14.05
N TYR A 189 -4.26 13.15 -13.60
CA TYR A 189 -4.93 12.66 -12.38
C TYR A 189 -5.07 11.14 -12.33
N PRO A 190 -4.72 10.51 -11.21
CA PRO A 190 -4.26 11.08 -9.93
C PRO A 190 -2.75 11.40 -9.85
N HIS A 191 -2.03 11.50 -10.96
CA HIS A 191 -0.59 11.80 -11.02
C HIS A 191 0.29 10.69 -10.43
N ALA A 192 -0.16 9.44 -10.56
CA ALA A 192 0.55 8.28 -10.05
C ALA A 192 1.96 8.14 -10.64
N PRO A 193 2.99 7.79 -9.84
CA PRO A 193 4.38 7.70 -10.30
C PRO A 193 4.62 6.42 -11.10
N ILE A 194 4.58 6.53 -12.41
CA ILE A 194 4.77 5.44 -13.36
C ILE A 194 6.19 5.45 -13.90
N VAL A 195 6.80 4.27 -14.00
CA VAL A 195 8.14 4.08 -14.55
C VAL A 195 8.19 2.92 -15.53
N ASP A 196 9.16 2.95 -16.47
CA ASP A 196 9.45 1.78 -17.30
C ASP A 196 10.28 0.77 -16.51
N TYR A 197 9.97 -0.52 -16.68
CA TYR A 197 10.81 -1.61 -16.19
C TYR A 197 10.92 -2.70 -17.24
N LYS A 198 11.93 -3.57 -17.08
CA LYS A 198 12.08 -4.77 -17.89
C LYS A 198 12.31 -5.99 -17.00
N ALA A 199 11.53 -7.03 -17.22
CA ALA A 199 11.67 -8.34 -16.59
C ALA A 199 11.78 -9.41 -17.68
N GLY A 200 12.87 -10.18 -17.70
CA GLY A 200 13.16 -11.09 -18.82
C GLY A 200 13.20 -10.34 -20.15
N THR A 201 12.35 -10.74 -21.09
CA THR A 201 12.18 -10.07 -22.39
C THR A 201 11.02 -9.06 -22.42
N ILE A 202 10.27 -8.94 -21.34
CA ILE A 202 9.13 -8.04 -21.25
C ILE A 202 9.61 -6.65 -20.83
N THR A 203 9.24 -5.64 -21.60
CA THR A 203 9.34 -4.22 -21.23
C THR A 203 7.93 -3.70 -21.03
N ASP A 204 7.65 -3.14 -19.86
CA ASP A 204 6.32 -2.67 -19.47
C ASP A 204 6.45 -1.49 -18.48
N LYS A 205 5.32 -0.99 -18.01
CA LYS A 205 5.25 0.09 -17.00
C LYS A 205 4.83 -0.46 -15.65
N ALA A 206 5.51 0.03 -14.61
CA ALA A 206 5.15 -0.24 -13.23
C ALA A 206 4.75 1.04 -12.52
N LEU A 207 3.86 0.92 -11.56
CA LEU A 207 3.50 1.96 -10.61
C LEU A 207 4.38 1.83 -9.37
N PHE A 208 5.06 2.92 -8.96
CA PHE A 208 5.66 2.97 -7.63
C PHE A 208 4.57 3.26 -6.60
N ASP A 209 4.23 2.26 -5.80
CA ASP A 209 3.04 2.20 -4.96
C ASP A 209 3.40 1.89 -3.50
N THR A 210 3.45 2.92 -2.65
CA THR A 210 3.69 2.73 -1.21
C THR A 210 2.50 2.12 -0.47
N GLY A 211 1.35 2.02 -1.11
CA GLY A 211 0.21 1.22 -0.65
C GLY A 211 0.45 -0.29 -0.77
N SER A 212 1.40 -0.75 -1.59
CA SER A 212 1.84 -2.14 -1.70
C SER A 212 3.03 -2.40 -0.78
N SER A 213 2.98 -3.45 0.07
CA SER A 213 4.06 -3.77 1.01
C SER A 213 5.19 -4.60 0.42
N ALA A 214 4.96 -5.32 -0.69
CA ALA A 214 5.98 -6.10 -1.36
C ALA A 214 7.05 -5.20 -2.03
N GLU A 215 8.22 -5.77 -2.36
CA GLU A 215 9.18 -5.05 -3.21
C GLU A 215 8.67 -4.97 -4.65
N ILE A 216 8.08 -6.06 -5.16
CA ILE A 216 7.46 -6.09 -6.47
C ILE A 216 6.18 -6.94 -6.45
N SER A 217 5.11 -6.43 -7.05
CA SER A 217 3.89 -7.20 -7.30
C SER A 217 3.71 -7.33 -8.81
N LEU A 218 4.15 -8.48 -9.37
CA LEU A 218 4.10 -8.70 -10.80
C LEU A 218 2.67 -8.98 -11.26
N PHE A 219 2.20 -8.23 -12.25
CA PHE A 219 0.96 -8.56 -12.95
C PHE A 219 1.04 -9.98 -13.54
N ALA A 220 -0.03 -10.75 -13.44
CA ALA A 220 -0.09 -12.15 -13.87
C ALA A 220 0.40 -12.35 -15.31
N GLY A 221 0.01 -11.47 -16.24
CA GLY A 221 0.47 -11.55 -17.64
C GLY A 221 1.97 -11.40 -17.82
N VAL A 222 2.66 -10.72 -16.89
CA VAL A 222 4.12 -10.62 -16.86
C VAL A 222 4.72 -11.81 -16.11
N TYR A 223 4.19 -12.15 -14.95
CA TYR A 223 4.67 -13.28 -14.14
C TYR A 223 4.64 -14.62 -14.92
N ASP A 224 3.56 -14.87 -15.66
CA ASP A 224 3.38 -16.13 -16.40
C ASP A 224 4.21 -16.21 -17.70
N ASN A 225 4.91 -15.12 -18.09
CA ASN A 225 5.80 -15.13 -19.25
C ASN A 225 7.03 -16.04 -19.01
N PRO A 226 7.35 -16.96 -19.96
CA PRO A 226 8.47 -17.88 -19.79
C PRO A 226 9.82 -17.22 -19.52
N SER A 227 10.09 -16.05 -20.13
CA SER A 227 11.36 -15.34 -19.92
C SER A 227 11.45 -14.71 -18.52
N VAL A 228 10.33 -14.33 -17.91
CA VAL A 228 10.26 -13.84 -16.54
C VAL A 228 10.36 -15.02 -15.57
N ARG A 229 9.63 -16.12 -15.84
CA ARG A 229 9.69 -17.34 -15.05
C ARG A 229 11.10 -17.93 -14.96
N ALA A 230 11.88 -17.82 -16.04
CA ALA A 230 13.29 -18.25 -16.05
C ALA A 230 14.20 -17.45 -15.09
N ASN A 231 13.77 -16.26 -14.64
CA ASN A 231 14.47 -15.43 -13.65
C ASN A 231 13.94 -15.63 -12.21
N ILE A 232 13.03 -16.58 -12.00
CA ILE A 232 12.52 -16.93 -10.67
C ILE A 232 13.07 -18.33 -10.33
N PRO A 233 13.98 -18.45 -9.34
CA PRO A 233 14.49 -19.76 -8.94
C PRO A 233 13.34 -20.65 -8.44
N PRO A 234 13.16 -21.87 -8.97
CA PRO A 234 11.98 -22.69 -8.65
C PRO A 234 11.81 -22.98 -7.15
N HIS A 235 12.89 -23.08 -6.40
CA HIS A 235 12.87 -23.36 -4.95
C HIS A 235 12.38 -22.17 -4.11
N THR A 236 12.30 -20.96 -4.68
CA THR A 236 11.79 -19.77 -3.99
C THR A 236 10.30 -19.58 -4.19
N ILE A 237 9.68 -20.33 -5.11
CA ILE A 237 8.26 -20.19 -5.40
C ILE A 237 7.46 -20.88 -4.29
N ARG A 238 6.66 -20.10 -3.61
CA ARG A 238 5.70 -20.55 -2.61
C ARG A 238 4.31 -20.30 -3.13
N THR A 239 3.53 -21.37 -3.24
CA THR A 239 2.13 -21.28 -3.69
C THR A 239 1.20 -21.57 -2.53
N GLY A 240 0.03 -20.98 -2.57
CA GLY A 240 -0.98 -21.17 -1.53
C GLY A 240 -2.34 -20.67 -2.01
N ARG A 241 -3.28 -20.55 -1.10
CA ARG A 241 -4.59 -19.98 -1.35
C ARG A 241 -4.95 -18.94 -0.30
N GLY A 242 -5.71 -17.95 -0.70
CA GLY A 242 -6.19 -16.94 0.23
C GLY A 242 -6.56 -15.62 -0.43
N SER A 243 -6.90 -14.64 0.39
CA SER A 243 -7.14 -13.26 -0.02
C SER A 243 -5.83 -12.48 -0.06
N GLN A 244 -5.64 -11.67 -1.10
CA GLN A 244 -4.48 -10.77 -1.20
C GLN A 244 -4.58 -9.54 -0.26
N GLY A 245 -5.57 -9.51 0.63
CA GLY A 245 -5.75 -8.44 1.62
C GLY A 245 -7.09 -7.74 1.51
N ILE A 246 -7.16 -6.55 2.11
CA ILE A 246 -8.35 -5.69 2.13
C ILE A 246 -8.04 -4.42 1.33
N SER A 247 -8.97 -3.99 0.49
CA SER A 247 -8.93 -2.75 -0.26
C SER A 247 -10.19 -1.91 -0.04
N ALA A 248 -10.35 -0.79 -0.74
CA ALA A 248 -11.52 0.06 -0.62
C ALA A 248 -12.84 -0.66 -0.98
N GLY A 249 -12.80 -1.68 -1.82
CA GLY A 249 -13.95 -2.52 -2.16
C GLY A 249 -14.19 -3.69 -1.21
N GLY A 250 -13.45 -3.77 -0.09
CA GLY A 250 -13.55 -4.85 0.88
C GLY A 250 -12.41 -5.88 0.79
N ALA A 251 -12.63 -7.05 1.38
CA ALA A 251 -11.69 -8.15 1.32
C ALA A 251 -11.62 -8.74 -0.09
N GLY A 252 -10.41 -8.97 -0.58
CA GLY A 252 -10.19 -9.67 -1.84
C GLY A 252 -10.75 -11.09 -1.78
N THR A 253 -11.17 -11.61 -2.94
CA THR A 253 -11.64 -12.99 -3.07
C THR A 253 -10.51 -13.97 -2.79
N VAL A 254 -10.86 -15.19 -2.37
CA VAL A 254 -9.89 -16.28 -2.20
C VAL A 254 -9.44 -16.74 -3.59
N THR A 255 -8.15 -16.55 -3.88
CA THR A 255 -7.50 -16.94 -5.13
C THR A 255 -6.25 -17.78 -4.87
N ASP A 256 -5.64 -18.29 -5.93
CA ASP A 256 -4.32 -18.89 -5.84
C ASP A 256 -3.26 -17.79 -5.64
N LEU A 257 -2.42 -17.98 -4.63
CA LEU A 257 -1.35 -17.07 -4.27
C LEU A 257 0.00 -17.62 -4.77
N ALA A 258 0.89 -16.73 -5.18
CA ALA A 258 2.28 -17.07 -5.44
C ALA A 258 3.20 -15.96 -4.93
N TYR A 259 4.13 -16.34 -4.03
CA TYR A 259 5.27 -15.54 -3.63
C TYR A 259 6.54 -16.14 -4.22
N PHE A 260 7.53 -15.30 -4.53
CA PHE A 260 8.76 -15.74 -5.19
C PHE A 260 9.87 -14.72 -5.00
N ASP A 261 11.12 -15.17 -5.21
CA ASP A 261 12.25 -14.28 -5.35
C ASP A 261 12.55 -14.10 -6.84
N LEU A 262 12.50 -12.87 -7.31
CA LEU A 262 12.86 -12.51 -8.67
C LEU A 262 14.34 -12.13 -8.72
N SER A 263 15.13 -12.86 -9.50
CA SER A 263 16.57 -12.65 -9.57
C SER A 263 16.93 -11.22 -9.95
N LYS A 264 16.21 -10.63 -10.91
CA LYS A 264 16.43 -9.24 -11.33
C LYS A 264 15.31 -8.64 -12.16
N ILE A 265 15.24 -7.31 -12.10
CA ILE A 265 14.61 -6.45 -13.10
C ILE A 265 15.59 -5.38 -13.58
N GLU A 266 15.38 -4.85 -14.77
CA GLU A 266 16.04 -3.62 -15.22
C GLU A 266 15.08 -2.44 -14.94
N LEU A 267 15.59 -1.41 -14.28
CA LEU A 267 14.90 -0.15 -14.04
C LEU A 267 15.82 0.98 -14.52
N GLY A 268 15.41 1.69 -15.59
CA GLY A 268 16.31 2.61 -16.30
C GLY A 268 17.55 1.87 -16.82
N ALA A 269 18.75 2.38 -16.48
CA ALA A 269 20.02 1.80 -16.92
C ALA A 269 20.65 0.84 -15.88
N LYS A 270 19.92 0.41 -14.88
CA LYS A 270 20.42 -0.42 -13.77
C LYS A 270 19.58 -1.65 -13.55
N GLU A 271 20.24 -2.72 -13.07
CA GLU A 271 19.58 -3.89 -12.53
C GLU A 271 19.33 -3.74 -11.03
N ILE A 272 18.13 -4.11 -10.61
CA ILE A 272 17.76 -4.34 -9.21
C ILE A 272 17.63 -5.85 -9.05
N ASN A 273 18.38 -6.40 -8.10
CA ASN A 273 18.52 -7.85 -7.95
C ASN A 273 17.83 -8.34 -6.67
N ASN A 274 17.44 -9.62 -6.68
CA ASN A 274 16.92 -10.37 -5.53
C ASN A 274 15.69 -9.71 -4.90
N LEU A 275 14.70 -9.41 -5.72
CA LEU A 275 13.44 -8.80 -5.28
C LEU A 275 12.47 -9.86 -4.78
N GLN A 276 11.96 -9.67 -3.58
CA GLN A 276 10.84 -10.46 -3.08
C GLN A 276 9.53 -9.98 -3.72
N GLY A 277 8.85 -10.91 -4.37
CA GLY A 277 7.68 -10.60 -5.16
C GLY A 277 6.46 -11.43 -4.86
N LEU A 278 5.32 -10.93 -5.28
CA LEU A 278 4.07 -11.66 -5.33
C LEU A 278 3.42 -11.53 -6.71
N LYS A 279 2.65 -12.55 -7.10
CA LYS A 279 1.79 -12.49 -8.27
C LYS A 279 0.50 -11.74 -7.93
N ARG A 280 0.12 -10.80 -8.78
CA ARG A 280 -1.16 -10.10 -8.69
C ARG A 280 -1.98 -10.30 -9.97
N ASP A 281 -3.30 -10.44 -9.82
CA ASP A 281 -4.18 -10.74 -10.95
C ASP A 281 -4.57 -9.48 -11.74
N VAL A 282 -4.46 -8.30 -11.14
CA VAL A 282 -4.89 -7.00 -11.71
C VAL A 282 -3.68 -6.19 -12.16
N PRO A 283 -3.65 -5.61 -13.39
CA PRO A 283 -2.61 -4.67 -13.78
C PRO A 283 -2.71 -3.34 -13.01
N PRO A 284 -1.62 -2.53 -12.96
CA PRO A 284 -0.28 -2.78 -13.49
C PRO A 284 0.60 -3.61 -12.53
N THR A 285 1.83 -3.92 -12.93
CA THR A 285 2.90 -4.29 -12.00
C THR A 285 3.16 -3.15 -11.01
N LEU A 286 3.38 -3.48 -9.73
CA LEU A 286 3.71 -2.50 -8.69
C LEU A 286 5.15 -2.67 -8.22
N LEU A 287 5.84 -1.56 -8.05
CA LEU A 287 7.07 -1.45 -7.25
C LEU A 287 6.65 -0.89 -5.90
N GLY A 288 6.70 -1.71 -4.85
CA GLY A 288 6.06 -1.37 -3.58
C GLY A 288 7.00 -0.79 -2.52
N ALA A 289 6.41 -0.52 -1.36
CA ALA A 289 7.11 0.03 -0.20
C ALA A 289 8.24 -0.89 0.32
N GLY A 290 8.24 -2.19 -0.01
CA GLY A 290 9.33 -3.11 0.30
C GLY A 290 10.69 -2.61 -0.21
N LEU A 291 10.74 -1.91 -1.35
CA LEU A 291 11.96 -1.31 -1.88
C LEU A 291 12.61 -0.29 -0.92
N LEU A 292 11.81 0.33 -0.04
CA LEU A 292 12.31 1.29 0.95
C LEU A 292 13.19 0.61 2.03
N GLY A 293 13.17 -0.71 2.13
CA GLY A 293 14.11 -1.48 2.95
C GLY A 293 15.55 -1.40 2.45
N SER A 294 15.73 -1.20 1.14
CA SER A 294 17.05 -1.15 0.49
C SER A 294 17.41 0.23 -0.08
N TYR A 295 16.42 1.09 -0.31
CA TYR A 295 16.61 2.37 -1.00
C TYR A 295 15.93 3.54 -0.30
N VAL A 296 16.57 4.71 -0.34
CA VAL A 296 15.92 6.01 -0.24
C VAL A 296 15.38 6.35 -1.61
N ILE A 297 14.09 6.64 -1.72
CA ILE A 297 13.42 6.86 -3.00
C ILE A 297 12.94 8.30 -3.11
N SER A 298 13.34 8.95 -4.19
CA SER A 298 12.90 10.32 -4.52
C SER A 298 12.13 10.35 -5.83
N MET A 299 11.01 11.05 -5.84
CA MET A 299 10.17 11.34 -7.01
C MET A 299 10.27 12.82 -7.32
N ASP A 300 10.98 13.19 -8.39
CA ASP A 300 11.08 14.57 -8.85
C ASP A 300 10.11 14.81 -10.01
N TYR A 301 8.91 15.32 -9.69
CA TYR A 301 7.88 15.62 -10.68
C TYR A 301 8.23 16.83 -11.54
N THR A 302 9.15 17.69 -11.09
CA THR A 302 9.58 18.87 -11.88
C THR A 302 10.49 18.47 -13.02
N LYS A 303 11.22 17.35 -12.88
CA LYS A 303 12.12 16.80 -13.89
C LYS A 303 11.63 15.51 -14.52
N GLY A 304 10.54 14.92 -13.98
CA GLY A 304 10.04 13.63 -14.41
C GLY A 304 11.03 12.50 -14.14
N GLU A 305 11.59 12.45 -12.92
CA GLU A 305 12.60 11.46 -12.53
C GLU A 305 12.17 10.70 -11.25
N LEU A 306 12.29 9.37 -11.28
CA LEU A 306 12.38 8.53 -10.09
C LEU A 306 13.86 8.25 -9.80
N ILE A 307 14.28 8.45 -8.55
CA ILE A 307 15.68 8.37 -8.14
C ILE A 307 15.77 7.43 -6.93
N LEU A 308 16.68 6.46 -7.01
CA LEU A 308 16.98 5.54 -5.93
C LEU A 308 18.41 5.76 -5.44
N GLU A 309 18.59 5.93 -4.14
CA GLU A 309 19.88 5.94 -3.45
C GLU A 309 19.93 4.72 -2.52
N LYS A 310 21.05 3.96 -2.53
CA LYS A 310 21.18 2.80 -1.63
C LYS A 310 21.26 3.26 -0.19
N ARG A 311 20.49 2.63 0.68
CA ARG A 311 20.62 2.81 2.14
C ARG A 311 21.98 2.32 2.62
N GLN A 312 22.52 2.93 3.66
CA GLN A 312 23.77 2.48 4.29
C GLN A 312 23.58 1.14 4.98
N LYS A 313 22.41 0.93 5.58
CA LYS A 313 22.01 -0.31 6.22
C LYS A 313 20.71 -0.81 5.59
N ALA A 314 20.85 -1.72 4.62
CA ALA A 314 19.69 -2.42 4.07
C ALA A 314 19.06 -3.31 5.15
N GLU A 315 17.73 -3.40 5.14
CA GLU A 315 17.04 -4.38 5.96
C GLU A 315 17.19 -5.77 5.34
N PRO A 316 17.34 -6.84 6.16
CA PRO A 316 17.36 -8.20 5.62
C PRO A 316 16.02 -8.50 4.93
N ALA A 317 16.09 -9.33 3.90
CA ALA A 317 14.92 -9.87 3.23
C ALA A 317 13.99 -10.55 4.24
N ASP A 318 12.70 -10.30 4.11
CA ASP A 318 11.72 -10.85 5.04
C ASP A 318 11.35 -12.30 4.67
N THR A 319 11.25 -13.18 5.67
CA THR A 319 10.83 -14.57 5.44
C THR A 319 9.30 -14.62 5.49
N HIS A 320 8.67 -15.16 4.44
CA HIS A 320 7.21 -15.28 4.39
C HIS A 320 6.71 -16.32 5.41
N PRO A 321 5.76 -15.98 6.30
CA PRO A 321 5.37 -16.84 7.41
C PRO A 321 4.56 -18.09 7.00
N GLY A 322 4.13 -18.19 5.75
CA GLY A 322 3.36 -19.34 5.27
C GLY A 322 1.87 -19.32 5.59
N TYR A 323 1.40 -18.36 6.38
CA TYR A 323 -0.02 -18.13 6.66
C TYR A 323 -0.26 -16.67 7.04
N ALA A 324 -1.53 -16.26 7.00
CA ALA A 324 -1.97 -14.96 7.51
C ALA A 324 -3.28 -15.09 8.29
N VAL A 325 -3.36 -14.31 9.38
CA VAL A 325 -4.58 -14.17 10.20
C VAL A 325 -5.06 -12.74 10.08
N THR A 326 -6.33 -12.56 9.75
CA THR A 326 -6.97 -11.25 9.63
C THR A 326 -8.14 -11.17 10.60
N LEU A 327 -8.23 -10.07 11.33
CA LEU A 327 -9.38 -9.78 12.20
C LEU A 327 -10.54 -9.28 11.34
N GLY A 328 -11.69 -9.91 11.50
CA GLY A 328 -12.95 -9.50 10.89
C GLY A 328 -13.81 -8.69 11.86
N GLU A 329 -15.11 -8.72 11.63
CA GLU A 329 -16.08 -8.01 12.44
C GLU A 329 -16.20 -8.61 13.85
N ASP A 330 -16.38 -9.92 13.96
CA ASP A 330 -16.63 -10.63 15.22
C ASP A 330 -15.45 -11.49 15.69
N HIS A 331 -14.59 -11.92 14.78
CA HIS A 331 -13.48 -12.83 15.04
C HIS A 331 -12.37 -12.72 14.00
N ALA A 332 -11.23 -13.29 14.31
CA ALA A 332 -10.15 -13.45 13.36
C ALA A 332 -10.31 -14.76 12.56
N SER A 333 -9.76 -14.77 11.34
CA SER A 333 -9.75 -15.96 10.47
C SER A 333 -8.41 -16.13 9.79
N VAL A 334 -8.08 -17.39 9.46
CA VAL A 334 -6.94 -17.69 8.57
C VAL A 334 -7.32 -17.30 7.15
N THR A 335 -6.70 -16.25 6.64
CA THR A 335 -7.03 -15.65 5.33
C THR A 335 -6.05 -16.00 4.22
N GLN A 336 -4.88 -16.53 4.56
CA GLN A 336 -3.91 -17.09 3.62
C GLN A 336 -3.29 -18.35 4.22
N LEU A 337 -3.04 -19.36 3.38
CA LEU A 337 -2.31 -20.56 3.75
C LEU A 337 -1.51 -21.06 2.55
N PHE A 338 -0.21 -21.31 2.80
CA PHE A 338 0.74 -21.73 1.77
C PHE A 338 1.06 -23.21 1.87
N HIS A 339 1.14 -23.88 0.73
CA HIS A 339 1.44 -25.30 0.64
C HIS A 339 2.84 -25.61 1.13
N GLY A 340 2.95 -26.68 1.90
CA GLY A 340 4.22 -27.12 2.50
C GLY A 340 4.74 -26.20 3.61
N SER A 341 3.94 -25.24 4.08
CA SER A 341 4.33 -24.41 5.23
C SER A 341 4.22 -25.18 6.54
N GLU A 342 4.97 -24.71 7.54
CA GLU A 342 4.87 -25.24 8.92
C GLU A 342 3.44 -25.12 9.46
N ALA A 343 2.71 -24.08 9.07
CA ALA A 343 1.32 -23.89 9.46
C ALA A 343 0.38 -24.96 8.85
N GLU A 344 0.53 -25.26 7.55
CA GLU A 344 -0.22 -26.32 6.89
C GLU A 344 0.15 -27.70 7.50
N ALA A 345 1.43 -27.96 7.71
CA ALA A 345 1.92 -29.21 8.32
C ALA A 345 1.42 -29.39 9.74
N ALA A 346 1.25 -28.31 10.52
CA ALA A 346 0.67 -28.33 11.86
C ALA A 346 -0.86 -28.53 11.84
N GLY A 347 -1.50 -28.52 10.67
CA GLY A 347 -2.93 -28.76 10.51
C GLY A 347 -3.81 -27.51 10.52
N LEU A 348 -3.23 -26.31 10.39
CA LEU A 348 -4.00 -25.08 10.15
C LEU A 348 -4.73 -25.18 8.81
N GLN A 349 -5.92 -24.63 8.70
CA GLN A 349 -6.73 -24.64 7.47
C GLN A 349 -7.15 -23.22 7.09
N LEU A 350 -7.23 -22.97 5.79
CA LEU A 350 -7.78 -21.71 5.28
C LEU A 350 -9.24 -21.58 5.74
N GLY A 351 -9.58 -20.42 6.29
CA GLY A 351 -10.91 -20.13 6.82
C GLY A 351 -11.13 -20.57 8.27
N ASP A 352 -10.14 -21.17 8.93
CA ASP A 352 -10.25 -21.46 10.37
C ASP A 352 -10.56 -20.18 11.16
N GLN A 353 -11.57 -20.24 12.00
CA GLN A 353 -11.89 -19.16 12.92
C GLN A 353 -10.91 -19.16 14.09
N VAL A 354 -10.07 -18.14 14.18
CA VAL A 354 -9.05 -18.01 15.24
C VAL A 354 -9.66 -17.30 16.44
N ILE A 355 -9.82 -18.03 17.55
CA ILE A 355 -10.41 -17.50 18.78
C ILE A 355 -9.37 -17.07 19.81
N GLU A 356 -8.15 -17.63 19.72
CA GLU A 356 -7.00 -17.24 20.55
C GLU A 356 -5.71 -17.39 19.76
N LEU A 357 -4.79 -16.46 19.96
CA LEU A 357 -3.47 -16.47 19.35
C LEU A 357 -2.45 -16.00 20.39
N GLN A 358 -1.44 -16.86 20.67
CA GLN A 358 -0.42 -16.60 21.69
C GLN A 358 -1.00 -16.21 23.07
N GLY A 359 -2.09 -16.88 23.49
CA GLY A 359 -2.78 -16.63 24.76
C GLY A 359 -3.69 -15.38 24.75
N LYS A 360 -3.71 -14.60 23.63
CA LYS A 360 -4.60 -13.46 23.50
C LYS A 360 -5.88 -13.86 22.77
N SER A 361 -7.05 -13.60 23.40
CA SER A 361 -8.36 -13.80 22.77
C SER A 361 -8.53 -12.85 21.58
N LEU A 362 -8.98 -13.40 20.44
CA LEU A 362 -9.31 -12.64 19.23
C LEU A 362 -10.83 -12.55 18.97
N ARG A 363 -11.66 -12.94 19.94
CA ARG A 363 -13.09 -12.69 19.90
C ARG A 363 -13.36 -11.20 20.15
N VAL A 364 -14.07 -10.56 19.24
CA VAL A 364 -14.38 -9.13 19.32
C VAL A 364 -15.61 -8.92 20.20
N THR A 365 -15.55 -7.98 21.14
CA THR A 365 -16.62 -7.65 22.08
C THR A 365 -17.12 -6.20 21.93
N SER A 366 -16.37 -5.35 21.25
CA SER A 366 -16.73 -3.96 20.94
C SER A 366 -15.80 -3.41 19.85
N ASP A 367 -16.12 -2.26 19.28
CA ASP A 367 -15.26 -1.57 18.29
C ASP A 367 -13.89 -1.18 18.87
N ALA A 368 -13.86 -0.71 20.12
CA ALA A 368 -12.62 -0.39 20.80
C ALA A 368 -11.73 -1.63 20.99
N ASP A 369 -12.33 -2.74 21.41
CA ASP A 369 -11.66 -4.03 21.55
C ASP A 369 -11.17 -4.57 20.19
N ARG A 370 -11.98 -4.39 19.11
CA ARG A 370 -11.57 -4.73 17.74
C ARG A 370 -10.30 -3.97 17.36
N CYS A 371 -10.26 -2.66 17.57
CA CYS A 371 -9.10 -1.85 17.23
C CYS A 371 -7.86 -2.20 18.07
N GLU A 372 -8.03 -2.53 19.37
CA GLU A 372 -6.91 -2.99 20.19
C GLU A 372 -6.31 -4.29 19.63
N LYS A 373 -7.16 -5.27 19.29
CA LYS A 373 -6.73 -6.55 18.73
C LYS A 373 -6.11 -6.41 17.35
N ALA A 374 -6.69 -5.56 16.49
CA ALA A 374 -6.13 -5.25 15.19
C ALA A 374 -4.73 -4.64 15.32
N ASN A 375 -4.56 -3.66 16.19
CA ASN A 375 -3.26 -3.03 16.45
C ASN A 375 -2.23 -4.05 16.96
N TRP A 376 -2.65 -4.94 17.86
CA TRP A 376 -1.77 -6.00 18.35
C TRP A 376 -1.34 -6.96 17.23
N LEU A 377 -2.28 -7.37 16.34
CA LEU A 377 -1.95 -8.21 15.19
C LEU A 377 -0.99 -7.51 14.22
N PHE A 378 -1.15 -6.21 14.00
CA PHE A 378 -0.33 -5.46 13.07
C PHE A 378 1.06 -5.10 13.61
N ASP A 379 1.13 -4.71 14.88
CA ASP A 379 2.31 -4.07 15.43
C ASP A 379 3.15 -5.02 16.32
N THR A 380 2.54 -6.10 16.83
CA THR A 380 3.17 -6.97 17.84
C THR A 380 3.30 -8.41 17.38
N PHE A 381 2.24 -8.98 16.80
CA PHE A 381 2.27 -10.37 16.38
C PHE A 381 3.19 -10.57 15.18
N ASP A 382 4.10 -11.56 15.28
CA ASP A 382 4.96 -11.98 14.18
C ASP A 382 4.66 -13.44 13.84
N ALA A 383 4.07 -13.68 12.68
CA ALA A 383 3.66 -15.00 12.23
C ALA A 383 4.85 -15.92 11.86
N ARG A 384 6.08 -15.41 11.87
CA ARG A 384 7.30 -16.19 11.64
C ARG A 384 7.82 -16.85 12.91
N GLU A 385 7.48 -16.28 14.06
CA GLU A 385 7.81 -16.84 15.36
C GLU A 385 6.90 -18.05 15.68
N PRO A 386 7.33 -18.97 16.57
CA PRO A 386 6.47 -20.06 16.98
C PRO A 386 5.13 -19.55 17.50
N ALA A 387 4.04 -20.15 17.02
CA ALA A 387 2.71 -19.68 17.35
C ALA A 387 1.84 -20.78 17.92
N LYS A 388 1.14 -20.48 19.04
CA LYS A 388 0.06 -21.29 19.57
C LYS A 388 -1.26 -20.64 19.19
N ILE A 389 -2.05 -21.34 18.38
CA ILE A 389 -3.32 -20.86 17.84
C ILE A 389 -4.44 -21.77 18.32
N VAL A 390 -5.52 -21.19 18.84
CA VAL A 390 -6.75 -21.93 19.12
C VAL A 390 -7.78 -21.54 18.05
N VAL A 391 -8.19 -22.53 17.28
CA VAL A 391 -9.21 -22.37 16.24
C VAL A 391 -10.52 -23.01 16.64
N LEU A 392 -11.62 -22.44 16.17
CA LEU A 392 -12.94 -23.04 16.27
C LEU A 392 -13.30 -23.66 14.92
N ARG A 393 -13.32 -24.99 14.87
CA ARG A 393 -13.63 -25.76 13.66
C ARG A 393 -14.81 -26.68 13.92
N ASN A 394 -15.88 -26.55 13.14
CA ASN A 394 -17.12 -27.35 13.32
C ASN A 394 -17.68 -27.29 14.76
N GLY A 395 -17.58 -26.14 15.43
CA GLY A 395 -18.06 -25.94 16.80
C GLY A 395 -17.13 -26.47 17.90
N ALA A 396 -16.01 -27.10 17.57
CA ALA A 396 -15.03 -27.61 18.53
C ALA A 396 -13.74 -26.75 18.51
N ALA A 397 -13.23 -26.42 19.69
CA ALA A 397 -11.96 -25.73 19.83
C ALA A 397 -10.81 -26.73 19.65
N GLN A 398 -9.83 -26.37 18.83
CA GLN A 398 -8.62 -27.15 18.58
C GLN A 398 -7.40 -26.24 18.79
N THR A 399 -6.38 -26.75 19.47
CA THR A 399 -5.10 -26.06 19.62
C THR A 399 -4.12 -26.56 18.58
N ILE A 400 -3.51 -25.64 17.87
CA ILE A 400 -2.50 -25.88 16.83
C ILE A 400 -1.23 -25.17 17.26
N GLU A 401 -0.11 -25.87 17.29
CA GLU A 401 1.21 -25.32 17.57
C GLU A 401 2.02 -25.29 16.29
N ILE A 402 2.38 -24.10 15.85
CA ILE A 402 3.14 -23.86 14.62
C ILE A 402 4.59 -23.55 15.03
N PRO A 403 5.58 -24.29 14.57
CA PRO A 403 6.98 -23.95 14.80
C PRO A 403 7.39 -22.67 14.08
N ALA A 404 8.56 -22.11 14.42
CA ALA A 404 9.10 -20.97 13.70
C ALA A 404 9.29 -21.29 12.21
N THR A 405 9.04 -20.31 11.36
CA THR A 405 9.34 -20.42 9.93
C THR A 405 10.85 -20.53 9.72
N GLN A 406 11.29 -21.57 9.00
CA GLN A 406 12.69 -21.82 8.69
C GLN A 406 13.19 -20.98 7.50
#